data_8e59801fc84fc0dfccf50c2a750e16ef
#
_entry.id   8e59801fc84fc0dfccf50c2a750e16ef
#
_cell.length_a   1.000
_cell.length_b   1.000
_cell.length_c   1.000
_cell.angle_alpha   90.00
_cell.angle_beta   90.00
_cell.angle_gamma   90.00
#
_symmetry.space_group_name_H-M   'P 1'
#
loop_
_entity.id
_entity.type
_entity.pdbx_description
1 polymer ?
#
loop_
_entity_poly.entity_id
_entity_poly.type
_entity_poly.pdbx_seq_one_letter_code
_entity_poly.pdbx_strand_id
1 'polypeptide(L)'
;MAPDRQETAEAQSRRARIAVAALFLTNGAVFANLLPRYPEIKTDLALSNSAYGAAVAAFSAGALAAGLTAAALIRRYRSSRVAVVGTIGIGVFVALAGLATSPVLLAAGLFAAGACDAVTDVAQNAHGLRVQRVYGRSIINSLHAVWAAGAIIGGVMGGTALALDIPRVLHLGFSAVLCSVVVIVAYRFLLPGNDHDVHRQGRADRAGGAGSAVYAALLGLVLIAVAGAMVEDAGNSWAVLYLRDALGAPGPIAVSGYIAVVTFLFIGRLVGDRLVDRFGERAVVRTGGAITAIGMGLALAFPSVPGTIAGFAMAGLGAATLVPSAMHAADQLPDLRPGSGLTILTWLMRIGFLVAPVLIGVIADATSLRIGLLVVPIAGIVVVVLSGVLSARPRQARS
;
A
#
# COMPACT_ATOMS: atom_id res chain seq x y z
N MET A 1 -16.25 4.80 -41.52
CA MET A 1 -16.74 4.95 -40.14
C MET A 1 -16.89 6.44 -39.88
N ALA A 2 -18.07 6.93 -39.51
CA ALA A 2 -18.34 8.37 -39.48
C ALA A 2 -17.49 9.08 -38.42
N PRO A 3 -16.90 10.25 -38.68
CA PRO A 3 -16.04 10.98 -37.74
C PRO A 3 -16.68 11.22 -36.37
N ASP A 4 -17.96 11.42 -36.29
CA ASP A 4 -18.74 11.61 -35.09
C ASP A 4 -18.70 10.42 -34.08
N ARG A 5 -18.57 9.17 -34.57
CA ARG A 5 -18.45 7.98 -33.68
C ARG A 5 -17.05 7.79 -33.10
N GLN A 6 -16.00 8.27 -33.74
CA GLN A 6 -14.64 8.22 -33.22
C GLN A 6 -14.44 9.28 -32.15
N GLU A 7 -14.90 10.51 -32.36
CA GLU A 7 -14.84 11.58 -31.37
C GLU A 7 -15.63 11.23 -30.10
N THR A 8 -16.80 10.59 -30.23
CA THR A 8 -17.59 10.14 -29.08
C THR A 8 -16.89 9.02 -28.30
N ALA A 9 -16.23 8.07 -28.98
CA ALA A 9 -15.48 6.99 -28.33
C ALA A 9 -14.22 7.49 -27.60
N GLU A 10 -13.49 8.43 -28.17
CA GLU A 10 -12.34 9.07 -27.53
C GLU A 10 -12.75 9.87 -26.29
N ALA A 11 -13.82 10.66 -26.40
CA ALA A 11 -14.37 11.41 -25.26
C ALA A 11 -14.82 10.47 -24.14
N GLN A 12 -15.45 9.35 -24.47
CA GLN A 12 -15.86 8.34 -23.49
C GLN A 12 -14.66 7.69 -22.79
N SER A 13 -13.63 7.31 -23.54
CA SER A 13 -12.42 6.69 -22.99
C SER A 13 -11.67 7.65 -22.05
N ARG A 14 -11.60 8.95 -22.42
CA ARG A 14 -11.00 10.00 -21.58
C ARG A 14 -11.78 10.21 -20.29
N ARG A 15 -13.13 10.25 -20.34
CA ARG A 15 -13.98 10.35 -19.16
C ARG A 15 -13.82 9.13 -18.23
N ALA A 16 -13.78 7.94 -18.80
CA ALA A 16 -13.58 6.70 -18.04
C ALA A 16 -12.20 6.67 -17.35
N ARG A 17 -11.14 7.18 -18.00
CA ARG A 17 -9.81 7.31 -17.40
C ARG A 17 -9.82 8.24 -16.18
N ILE A 18 -10.47 9.40 -16.28
CA ILE A 18 -10.60 10.35 -15.16
C ILE A 18 -11.42 9.72 -14.02
N ALA A 19 -12.50 9.03 -14.34
CA ALA A 19 -13.34 8.37 -13.36
C ALA A 19 -12.58 7.26 -12.59
N VAL A 20 -11.80 6.44 -13.29
CA VAL A 20 -10.94 5.43 -12.64
C VAL A 20 -9.85 6.09 -11.81
N ALA A 21 -9.24 7.18 -12.27
CA ALA A 21 -8.27 7.93 -11.48
C ALA A 21 -8.90 8.46 -10.18
N ALA A 22 -10.16 8.90 -10.21
CA ALA A 22 -10.89 9.30 -8.99
C ALA A 22 -11.11 8.13 -8.02
N LEU A 23 -11.36 6.90 -8.50
CA LEU A 23 -11.43 5.71 -7.64
C LEU A 23 -10.09 5.45 -6.94
N PHE A 24 -8.97 5.52 -7.65
CA PHE A 24 -7.64 5.33 -7.07
C PHE A 24 -7.29 6.43 -6.06
N LEU A 25 -7.60 7.70 -6.39
CA LEU A 25 -7.37 8.84 -5.50
C LEU A 25 -8.12 8.68 -4.17
N THR A 26 -9.42 8.37 -4.24
CA THR A 26 -10.27 8.23 -3.06
C THR A 26 -9.91 7.00 -2.23
N ASN A 27 -9.54 5.90 -2.86
CA ASN A 27 -9.09 4.71 -2.15
C ASN A 27 -7.81 5.02 -1.34
N GLY A 28 -6.81 5.70 -1.94
CA GLY A 28 -5.63 6.14 -1.22
C GLY A 28 -5.94 7.13 -0.09
N ALA A 29 -6.86 8.08 -0.32
CA ALA A 29 -7.16 9.13 0.64
C ALA A 29 -7.97 8.66 1.85
N VAL A 30 -8.97 7.78 1.65
CA VAL A 30 -9.96 7.47 2.68
C VAL A 30 -9.35 6.82 3.92
N PHE A 31 -8.47 5.85 3.75
CA PHE A 31 -7.78 5.20 4.87
C PHE A 31 -6.71 6.12 5.47
N ALA A 32 -5.97 6.85 4.64
CA ALA A 32 -4.91 7.75 5.06
C ALA A 32 -5.37 8.87 6.02
N ASN A 33 -6.66 9.24 5.98
CA ASN A 33 -7.25 10.19 6.93
C ASN A 33 -7.26 9.66 8.38
N LEU A 34 -7.30 8.34 8.59
CA LEU A 34 -7.30 7.74 9.93
C LEU A 34 -5.92 7.76 10.59
N LEU A 35 -4.84 7.62 9.81
CA LEU A 35 -3.48 7.41 10.33
C LEU A 35 -3.01 8.54 11.27
N PRO A 36 -3.24 9.84 10.97
CA PRO A 36 -2.95 10.93 11.89
C PRO A 36 -3.72 10.87 13.22
N ARG A 37 -4.86 10.16 13.25
CA ARG A 37 -5.73 10.02 14.44
C ARG A 37 -5.38 8.82 15.33
N TYR A 38 -4.49 7.95 14.90
CA TYR A 38 -4.09 6.77 15.67
C TYR A 38 -3.55 7.07 17.08
N PRO A 39 -2.69 8.10 17.29
CA PRO A 39 -2.25 8.44 18.64
C PRO A 39 -3.39 8.86 19.57
N GLU A 40 -4.37 9.62 19.05
CA GLU A 40 -5.57 10.03 19.79
C GLU A 40 -6.41 8.80 20.17
N ILE A 41 -6.70 7.91 19.22
CA ILE A 41 -7.47 6.67 19.45
C ILE A 41 -6.77 5.77 20.46
N LYS A 42 -5.44 5.61 20.36
CA LYS A 42 -4.64 4.81 21.27
C LYS A 42 -4.73 5.35 22.72
N THR A 43 -4.67 6.67 22.87
CA THR A 43 -4.78 7.34 24.16
C THR A 43 -6.19 7.19 24.76
N ASP A 44 -7.24 7.46 23.96
CA ASP A 44 -8.64 7.39 24.40
C ASP A 44 -9.05 5.99 24.86
N LEU A 45 -8.53 4.96 24.17
CA LEU A 45 -8.80 3.56 24.49
C LEU A 45 -7.79 2.97 25.49
N ALA A 46 -6.84 3.77 26.00
CA ALA A 46 -5.76 3.36 26.92
C ALA A 46 -5.03 2.08 26.42
N LEU A 47 -4.75 1.99 25.12
CA LEU A 47 -4.13 0.80 24.52
C LEU A 47 -2.64 0.72 24.85
N SER A 48 -2.17 -0.48 25.25
CA SER A 48 -0.75 -0.82 25.17
C SER A 48 -0.28 -0.81 23.71
N ASN A 49 1.03 -0.79 23.46
CA ASN A 49 1.55 -0.84 22.10
C ASN A 49 1.21 -2.17 21.40
N SER A 50 1.23 -3.29 22.15
CA SER A 50 0.84 -4.59 21.63
C SER A 50 -0.64 -4.67 21.25
N ALA A 51 -1.52 -4.14 22.10
CA ALA A 51 -2.96 -4.07 21.81
C ALA A 51 -3.26 -3.18 20.60
N TYR A 52 -2.59 -2.04 20.49
CA TYR A 52 -2.65 -1.16 19.34
C TYR A 52 -2.14 -1.87 18.06
N GLY A 53 -0.96 -2.48 18.11
CA GLY A 53 -0.39 -3.22 16.98
C GLY A 53 -1.31 -4.36 16.53
N ALA A 54 -1.91 -5.11 17.44
CA ALA A 54 -2.89 -6.15 17.14
C ALA A 54 -4.17 -5.59 16.47
N ALA A 55 -4.66 -4.44 16.94
CA ALA A 55 -5.82 -3.78 16.33
C ALA A 55 -5.51 -3.30 14.91
N VAL A 56 -4.35 -2.71 14.67
CA VAL A 56 -3.91 -2.28 13.33
C VAL A 56 -3.72 -3.49 12.41
N ALA A 57 -3.12 -4.58 12.90
CA ALA A 57 -2.96 -5.82 12.13
C ALA A 57 -4.30 -6.42 11.67
N ALA A 58 -5.41 -6.12 12.35
CA ALA A 58 -6.74 -6.56 11.94
C ALA A 58 -7.12 -6.06 10.55
N PHE A 59 -6.64 -4.87 10.12
CA PHE A 59 -6.85 -4.40 8.74
C PHE A 59 -6.24 -5.37 7.72
N SER A 60 -4.99 -5.76 7.91
CA SER A 60 -4.30 -6.72 7.04
C SER A 60 -4.92 -8.11 7.11
N ALA A 61 -5.40 -8.53 8.28
CA ALA A 61 -6.13 -9.79 8.44
C ALA A 61 -7.44 -9.78 7.64
N GLY A 62 -8.20 -8.68 7.68
CA GLY A 62 -9.40 -8.49 6.87
C GLY A 62 -9.11 -8.53 5.37
N ALA A 63 -8.03 -7.87 4.95
CA ALA A 63 -7.58 -7.87 3.56
C ALA A 63 -7.21 -9.28 3.07
N LEU A 64 -6.51 -10.06 3.90
CA LEU A 64 -6.18 -11.47 3.60
C LEU A 64 -7.44 -12.34 3.48
N ALA A 65 -8.36 -12.20 4.43
CA ALA A 65 -9.60 -13.00 4.47
C ALA A 65 -10.51 -12.73 3.25
N ALA A 66 -10.67 -11.45 2.87
CA ALA A 66 -11.59 -11.05 1.82
C ALA A 66 -10.97 -11.04 0.42
N GLY A 67 -9.66 -10.94 0.29
CA GLY A 67 -8.98 -10.82 -1.01
C GLY A 67 -9.32 -11.97 -1.98
N LEU A 68 -9.51 -13.19 -1.46
CA LEU A 68 -9.88 -14.35 -2.26
C LEU A 68 -11.33 -14.29 -2.81
N THR A 69 -12.20 -13.48 -2.21
CA THR A 69 -13.60 -13.32 -2.65
C THR A 69 -13.75 -12.31 -3.78
N ALA A 70 -12.77 -11.43 -3.99
CA ALA A 70 -12.84 -10.32 -4.93
C ALA A 70 -13.22 -10.76 -6.35
N ALA A 71 -12.58 -11.82 -6.87
CA ALA A 71 -12.88 -12.33 -8.21
C ALA A 71 -14.33 -12.82 -8.35
N ALA A 72 -14.89 -13.46 -7.31
CA ALA A 72 -16.28 -13.91 -7.31
C ALA A 72 -17.26 -12.72 -7.29
N LEU A 73 -16.97 -11.71 -6.48
CA LEU A 73 -17.77 -10.48 -6.40
C LEU A 73 -17.76 -9.71 -7.73
N ILE A 74 -16.59 -9.58 -8.36
CA ILE A 74 -16.43 -8.90 -9.66
C ILE A 74 -17.24 -9.63 -10.75
N ARG A 75 -17.16 -10.96 -10.81
CA ARG A 75 -17.96 -11.76 -11.76
C ARG A 75 -19.46 -11.57 -11.57
N ARG A 76 -19.92 -11.44 -10.31
CA ARG A 76 -21.36 -11.31 -9.99
C ARG A 76 -21.87 -9.88 -10.16
N TYR A 77 -21.08 -8.87 -9.78
CA TYR A 77 -21.57 -7.48 -9.64
C TYR A 77 -20.86 -6.47 -10.54
N ARG A 78 -19.83 -6.86 -11.30
CA ARG A 78 -18.96 -6.04 -12.15
C ARG A 78 -17.93 -5.23 -11.34
N SER A 79 -16.73 -5.05 -11.91
CA SER A 79 -15.62 -4.32 -11.28
C SER A 79 -15.99 -2.89 -10.88
N SER A 80 -16.73 -2.16 -11.73
CA SER A 80 -17.15 -0.79 -11.44
C SER A 80 -18.02 -0.66 -10.19
N ARG A 81 -19.00 -1.54 -10.00
CA ARG A 81 -19.88 -1.53 -8.81
C ARG A 81 -19.13 -1.96 -7.56
N VAL A 82 -18.34 -3.03 -7.67
CA VAL A 82 -17.54 -3.56 -6.54
C VAL A 82 -16.56 -2.49 -6.05
N ALA A 83 -15.86 -1.78 -6.93
CA ALA A 83 -14.96 -0.72 -6.57
C ALA A 83 -15.66 0.44 -5.83
N VAL A 84 -16.80 0.89 -6.34
CA VAL A 84 -17.56 2.01 -5.72
C VAL A 84 -18.13 1.61 -4.36
N VAL A 85 -18.83 0.46 -4.28
CA VAL A 85 -19.42 -0.01 -3.02
C VAL A 85 -18.33 -0.30 -1.99
N GLY A 86 -17.22 -0.89 -2.42
CA GLY A 86 -16.08 -1.17 -1.55
C GLY A 86 -15.44 0.12 -1.02
N THR A 87 -15.23 1.17 -1.84
CA THR A 87 -14.70 2.47 -1.35
C THR A 87 -15.64 3.12 -0.34
N ILE A 88 -16.95 3.08 -0.57
CA ILE A 88 -17.93 3.55 0.43
C ILE A 88 -17.82 2.73 1.72
N GLY A 89 -17.70 1.40 1.60
CA GLY A 89 -17.49 0.50 2.74
C GLY A 89 -16.23 0.84 3.53
N ILE A 90 -15.11 1.09 2.85
CA ILE A 90 -13.87 1.55 3.52
C ILE A 90 -14.14 2.83 4.31
N GLY A 91 -14.78 3.84 3.70
CA GLY A 91 -15.10 5.10 4.37
C GLY A 91 -15.96 4.91 5.63
N VAL A 92 -16.99 4.08 5.54
CA VAL A 92 -17.87 3.77 6.68
C VAL A 92 -17.08 3.07 7.80
N PHE A 93 -16.34 2.00 7.49
CA PHE A 93 -15.62 1.24 8.50
C PHE A 93 -14.42 1.97 9.07
N VAL A 94 -13.74 2.82 8.29
CA VAL A 94 -12.70 3.74 8.78
C VAL A 94 -13.30 4.75 9.76
N ALA A 95 -14.45 5.34 9.45
CA ALA A 95 -15.13 6.24 10.36
C ALA A 95 -15.56 5.52 11.65
N LEU A 96 -16.15 4.33 11.55
CA LEU A 96 -16.52 3.51 12.70
C LEU A 96 -15.31 3.10 13.54
N ALA A 97 -14.20 2.71 12.92
CA ALA A 97 -12.94 2.41 13.62
C ALA A 97 -12.41 3.65 14.35
N GLY A 98 -12.47 4.82 13.70
CA GLY A 98 -12.08 6.09 14.33
C GLY A 98 -12.96 6.51 15.51
N LEU A 99 -14.18 6.00 15.60
CA LEU A 99 -15.16 6.27 16.66
C LEU A 99 -15.27 5.12 17.68
N ALA A 100 -14.40 4.12 17.57
CA ALA A 100 -14.44 2.95 18.45
C ALA A 100 -14.31 3.36 19.93
N THR A 101 -15.16 2.77 20.76
CA THR A 101 -15.16 2.95 22.23
C THR A 101 -14.52 1.78 22.95
N SER A 102 -14.02 0.78 22.21
CA SER A 102 -13.30 -0.37 22.77
C SER A 102 -12.26 -0.90 21.80
N PRO A 103 -11.22 -1.60 22.27
CA PRO A 103 -10.21 -2.23 21.40
C PRO A 103 -10.81 -3.21 20.39
N VAL A 104 -11.87 -3.93 20.79
CA VAL A 104 -12.55 -4.90 19.92
C VAL A 104 -13.29 -4.20 18.78
N LEU A 105 -13.96 -3.08 19.04
CA LEU A 105 -14.65 -2.30 18.01
C LEU A 105 -13.65 -1.66 17.04
N LEU A 106 -12.50 -1.19 17.54
CA LEU A 106 -11.41 -0.69 16.71
C LEU A 106 -10.92 -1.80 15.75
N ALA A 107 -10.58 -2.96 16.30
CA ALA A 107 -10.10 -4.10 15.52
C ALA A 107 -11.15 -4.59 14.51
N ALA A 108 -12.42 -4.67 14.89
CA ALA A 108 -13.51 -5.08 14.01
C ALA A 108 -13.74 -4.08 12.87
N GLY A 109 -13.71 -2.77 13.17
CA GLY A 109 -13.80 -1.72 12.16
C GLY A 109 -12.63 -1.75 11.18
N LEU A 110 -11.41 -1.91 11.68
CA LEU A 110 -10.21 -2.03 10.84
C LEU A 110 -10.23 -3.32 10.00
N PHE A 111 -10.65 -4.46 10.56
CA PHE A 111 -10.81 -5.71 9.83
C PHE A 111 -11.80 -5.54 8.67
N ALA A 112 -12.96 -4.96 8.92
CA ALA A 112 -13.97 -4.72 7.90
C ALA A 112 -13.49 -3.71 6.83
N ALA A 113 -12.78 -2.65 7.25
CA ALA A 113 -12.17 -1.70 6.33
C ALA A 113 -11.14 -2.39 5.42
N GLY A 114 -10.24 -3.22 5.99
CA GLY A 114 -9.24 -3.98 5.22
C GLY A 114 -9.87 -5.00 4.28
N ALA A 115 -10.95 -5.66 4.70
CA ALA A 115 -11.72 -6.56 3.84
C ALA A 115 -12.31 -5.82 2.62
N CYS A 116 -12.91 -4.65 2.84
CA CYS A 116 -13.40 -3.79 1.76
C CYS A 116 -12.27 -3.30 0.87
N ASP A 117 -11.13 -2.90 1.46
CA ASP A 117 -9.97 -2.38 0.72
C ASP A 117 -9.41 -3.41 -0.25
N ALA A 118 -9.16 -4.64 0.19
CA ALA A 118 -8.64 -5.70 -0.67
C ALA A 118 -9.57 -6.03 -1.85
N VAL A 119 -10.88 -6.04 -1.63
CA VAL A 119 -11.87 -6.26 -2.68
C VAL A 119 -11.91 -5.07 -3.64
N THR A 120 -11.85 -3.86 -3.10
CA THR A 120 -11.81 -2.61 -3.88
C THR A 120 -10.56 -2.54 -4.75
N ASP A 121 -9.39 -2.84 -4.18
CA ASP A 121 -8.12 -2.82 -4.91
C ASP A 121 -8.14 -3.73 -6.13
N VAL A 122 -8.57 -4.97 -5.97
CA VAL A 122 -8.72 -5.91 -7.10
C VAL A 122 -9.72 -5.38 -8.13
N ALA A 123 -10.84 -4.83 -7.70
CA ALA A 123 -11.90 -4.34 -8.58
C ALA A 123 -11.46 -3.08 -9.38
N GLN A 124 -10.83 -2.11 -8.71
CA GLN A 124 -10.36 -0.90 -9.38
C GLN A 124 -9.21 -1.19 -10.35
N ASN A 125 -8.30 -2.11 -10.02
CA ASN A 125 -7.25 -2.56 -10.92
C ASN A 125 -7.83 -3.28 -12.15
N ALA A 126 -8.79 -4.19 -11.98
CA ALA A 126 -9.48 -4.86 -13.08
C ALA A 126 -10.18 -3.86 -14.00
N HIS A 127 -10.87 -2.87 -13.43
CA HIS A 127 -11.51 -1.80 -14.19
C HIS A 127 -10.50 -0.88 -14.89
N GLY A 128 -9.41 -0.53 -14.22
CA GLY A 128 -8.29 0.26 -14.77
C GLY A 128 -7.65 -0.42 -15.99
N LEU A 129 -7.39 -1.72 -15.92
CA LEU A 129 -6.89 -2.51 -17.05
C LEU A 129 -7.89 -2.56 -18.22
N ARG A 130 -9.19 -2.61 -17.93
CA ARG A 130 -10.23 -2.52 -18.94
C ARG A 130 -10.23 -1.16 -19.64
N VAL A 131 -10.15 -0.07 -18.90
CA VAL A 131 -10.02 1.30 -19.45
C VAL A 131 -8.73 1.43 -20.24
N GLN A 132 -7.61 0.89 -19.78
CA GLN A 132 -6.32 0.88 -20.48
C GLN A 132 -6.42 0.26 -21.87
N ARG A 133 -7.12 -0.88 -21.98
CA ARG A 133 -7.35 -1.54 -23.30
C ARG A 133 -8.13 -0.67 -24.27
N VAL A 134 -9.18 0.00 -23.80
CA VAL A 134 -9.99 0.91 -24.62
C VAL A 134 -9.23 2.17 -24.98
N TYR A 135 -8.44 2.70 -24.04
CA TYR A 135 -7.64 3.92 -24.20
C TYR A 135 -6.41 3.72 -25.11
N GLY A 136 -5.95 2.47 -25.29
CA GLY A 136 -4.83 2.12 -26.18
C GLY A 136 -3.44 2.52 -25.66
N ARG A 137 -3.30 2.98 -24.42
CA ARG A 137 -2.02 3.38 -23.78
C ARG A 137 -1.96 2.86 -22.35
N SER A 138 -0.76 2.56 -21.85
CA SER A 138 -0.56 2.15 -20.46
C SER A 138 -0.94 3.29 -19.51
N ILE A 139 -1.81 3.01 -18.55
CA ILE A 139 -2.27 3.96 -17.52
C ILE A 139 -2.19 3.42 -16.09
N ILE A 140 -1.94 2.13 -15.89
CA ILE A 140 -1.95 1.51 -14.57
C ILE A 140 -0.94 2.16 -13.62
N ASN A 141 0.30 2.39 -14.07
CA ASN A 141 1.30 3.06 -13.23
C ASN A 141 0.87 4.49 -12.84
N SER A 142 0.25 5.22 -13.78
CA SER A 142 -0.30 6.54 -13.49
C SER A 142 -1.46 6.48 -12.48
N LEU A 143 -2.28 5.44 -12.51
CA LEU A 143 -3.37 5.24 -11.54
C LEU A 143 -2.82 4.96 -10.14
N HIS A 144 -1.78 4.14 -10.00
CA HIS A 144 -1.11 3.93 -8.72
C HIS A 144 -0.38 5.19 -8.21
N ALA A 145 0.15 6.03 -9.09
CA ALA A 145 0.67 7.33 -8.71
C ALA A 145 -0.44 8.25 -8.17
N VAL A 146 -1.63 8.23 -8.78
CA VAL A 146 -2.81 8.96 -8.29
C VAL A 146 -3.28 8.41 -6.94
N TRP A 147 -3.23 7.10 -6.73
CA TRP A 147 -3.50 6.48 -5.42
C TRP A 147 -2.54 7.02 -4.34
N ALA A 148 -1.23 7.06 -4.62
CA ALA A 148 -0.25 7.59 -3.68
C ALA A 148 -0.47 9.09 -3.39
N ALA A 149 -0.82 9.88 -4.42
CA ALA A 149 -1.23 11.28 -4.22
C ALA A 149 -2.46 11.38 -3.31
N GLY A 150 -3.43 10.46 -3.46
CA GLY A 150 -4.58 10.35 -2.57
C GLY A 150 -4.16 10.08 -1.12
N ALA A 151 -3.22 9.15 -0.89
CA ALA A 151 -2.71 8.85 0.45
C ALA A 151 -2.02 10.06 1.09
N ILE A 152 -1.24 10.82 0.32
CA ILE A 152 -0.63 12.08 0.80
C ILE A 152 -1.73 13.11 1.16
N ILE A 153 -2.72 13.31 0.29
CA ILE A 153 -3.83 14.24 0.51
C ILE A 153 -4.60 13.84 1.78
N GLY A 154 -4.92 12.55 1.95
CA GLY A 154 -5.61 12.05 3.15
C GLY A 154 -4.82 12.31 4.44
N GLY A 155 -3.50 12.06 4.40
CA GLY A 155 -2.61 12.37 5.53
C GLY A 155 -2.56 13.88 5.86
N VAL A 156 -2.48 14.73 4.83
CA VAL A 156 -2.51 16.20 5.00
C VAL A 156 -3.86 16.65 5.55
N MET A 157 -4.98 16.12 5.05
CA MET A 157 -6.31 16.41 5.59
C MET A 157 -6.41 16.04 7.07
N GLY A 158 -5.91 14.85 7.46
CA GLY A 158 -5.88 14.42 8.85
C GLY A 158 -5.00 15.30 9.73
N GLY A 159 -3.81 15.66 9.24
CA GLY A 159 -2.89 16.58 9.93
C GLY A 159 -3.49 17.99 10.10
N THR A 160 -4.15 18.51 9.06
CA THR A 160 -4.83 19.79 9.11
C THR A 160 -6.00 19.77 10.10
N ALA A 161 -6.79 18.68 10.10
CA ALA A 161 -7.89 18.52 11.03
C ALA A 161 -7.40 18.45 12.49
N LEU A 162 -6.21 17.87 12.74
CA LEU A 162 -5.56 17.93 14.05
C LEU A 162 -5.09 19.33 14.42
N ALA A 163 -4.48 20.05 13.47
CA ALA A 163 -3.98 21.40 13.68
C ALA A 163 -5.09 22.43 13.98
N LEU A 164 -6.30 22.17 13.47
CA LEU A 164 -7.49 23.01 13.66
C LEU A 164 -8.40 22.49 14.79
N ASP A 165 -7.96 21.53 15.57
CA ASP A 165 -8.72 20.89 16.65
C ASP A 165 -10.12 20.41 16.21
N ILE A 166 -10.27 19.99 14.95
CA ILE A 166 -11.53 19.48 14.43
C ILE A 166 -11.82 18.13 15.09
N PRO A 167 -12.99 17.95 15.71
CA PRO A 167 -13.38 16.68 16.34
C PRO A 167 -13.27 15.50 15.35
N ARG A 168 -12.74 14.37 15.86
CA ARG A 168 -12.48 13.15 15.07
C ARG A 168 -13.72 12.67 14.31
N VAL A 169 -14.90 12.75 14.95
CA VAL A 169 -16.21 12.41 14.36
C VAL A 169 -16.47 13.22 13.10
N LEU A 170 -16.31 14.54 13.18
CA LEU A 170 -16.57 15.44 12.06
C LEU A 170 -15.57 15.24 10.93
N HIS A 171 -14.28 15.10 11.27
CA HIS A 171 -13.22 14.89 10.28
C HIS A 171 -13.42 13.59 9.50
N LEU A 172 -13.53 12.44 10.19
CA LEU A 172 -13.65 11.13 9.53
C LEU A 172 -15.01 10.96 8.84
N GLY A 173 -16.09 11.51 9.43
CA GLY A 173 -17.40 11.55 8.81
C GLY A 173 -17.40 12.37 7.50
N PHE A 174 -16.82 13.57 7.53
CA PHE A 174 -16.65 14.39 6.33
C PHE A 174 -15.82 13.69 5.25
N SER A 175 -14.69 13.10 5.62
CA SER A 175 -13.82 12.37 4.69
C SER A 175 -14.56 11.20 4.04
N ALA A 176 -15.30 10.41 4.82
CA ALA A 176 -16.09 9.29 4.33
C ALA A 176 -17.18 9.74 3.35
N VAL A 177 -17.91 10.81 3.68
CA VAL A 177 -18.95 11.38 2.81
C VAL A 177 -18.33 11.95 1.53
N LEU A 178 -17.27 12.75 1.65
CA LEU A 178 -16.58 13.34 0.49
C LEU A 178 -16.10 12.26 -0.49
N CYS A 179 -15.37 11.24 0.00
CA CYS A 179 -14.90 10.15 -0.84
C CYS A 179 -16.07 9.36 -1.46
N SER A 180 -17.14 9.13 -0.70
CA SER A 180 -18.34 8.44 -1.20
C SER A 180 -19.02 9.24 -2.32
N VAL A 181 -19.17 10.55 -2.17
CA VAL A 181 -19.74 11.42 -3.21
C VAL A 181 -18.87 11.38 -4.47
N VAL A 182 -17.55 11.49 -4.32
CA VAL A 182 -16.62 11.44 -5.47
C VAL A 182 -16.77 10.14 -6.25
N VAL A 183 -16.78 8.98 -5.56
CA VAL A 183 -16.89 7.69 -6.27
C VAL A 183 -18.29 7.44 -6.86
N ILE A 184 -19.36 7.95 -6.24
CA ILE A 184 -20.72 7.88 -6.79
C ILE A 184 -20.82 8.73 -8.07
N VAL A 185 -20.24 9.92 -8.08
CA VAL A 185 -20.18 10.77 -9.27
C VAL A 185 -19.32 10.10 -10.35
N ALA A 186 -18.13 9.60 -9.99
CA ALA A 186 -17.24 8.89 -10.89
C ALA A 186 -17.90 7.68 -11.53
N TYR A 187 -18.76 6.94 -10.80
CA TYR A 187 -19.47 5.76 -11.29
C TYR A 187 -20.24 6.01 -12.59
N ARG A 188 -20.79 7.21 -12.78
CA ARG A 188 -21.55 7.60 -13.99
C ARG A 188 -20.69 7.63 -15.26
N PHE A 189 -19.38 7.75 -15.09
CA PHE A 189 -18.40 7.88 -16.19
C PHE A 189 -17.52 6.64 -16.35
N LEU A 190 -17.67 5.62 -15.50
CA LEU A 190 -16.97 4.34 -15.65
C LEU A 190 -17.49 3.59 -16.87
N LEU A 191 -16.63 2.72 -17.44
CA LEU A 191 -17.03 1.93 -18.60
C LEU A 191 -18.19 0.98 -18.28
N PRO A 192 -19.28 1.01 -19.04
CA PRO A 192 -20.39 0.07 -18.90
C PRO A 192 -20.01 -1.33 -19.40
N GLY A 193 -20.78 -2.36 -19.05
CA GLY A 193 -20.65 -3.73 -19.55
C GLY A 193 -19.93 -4.68 -18.60
N ASN A 194 -19.80 -5.95 -18.99
CA ASN A 194 -19.26 -7.03 -18.16
C ASN A 194 -17.74 -7.17 -18.30
N ASP A 195 -17.07 -7.72 -17.27
CA ASP A 195 -15.62 -7.91 -17.18
C ASP A 195 -15.17 -9.28 -17.76
N HIS A 196 -15.96 -9.91 -18.64
CA HIS A 196 -15.74 -11.29 -19.09
C HIS A 196 -14.42 -11.55 -19.86
N ASP A 197 -13.71 -10.51 -20.30
CA ASP A 197 -12.50 -10.67 -21.12
C ASP A 197 -11.19 -10.80 -20.32
N VAL A 198 -11.25 -10.73 -18.98
CA VAL A 198 -10.02 -10.70 -18.14
C VAL A 198 -9.45 -12.11 -17.88
N HIS A 199 -10.22 -13.19 -18.11
CA HIS A 199 -9.87 -14.54 -17.65
C HIS A 199 -9.36 -15.50 -18.72
N ARG A 200 -8.95 -15.07 -19.90
CA ARG A 200 -8.48 -15.96 -21.00
C ARG A 200 -6.97 -16.07 -21.16
N GLN A 201 -6.16 -15.70 -20.18
CA GLN A 201 -4.70 -15.95 -20.21
C GLN A 201 -4.30 -16.88 -19.08
N GLY A 202 -4.04 -18.14 -19.42
CA GLY A 202 -3.51 -19.11 -18.50
C GLY A 202 -3.86 -20.55 -18.80
N ARG A 203 -3.67 -20.99 -20.04
CA ARG A 203 -3.60 -22.44 -20.33
C ARG A 203 -2.25 -22.90 -19.85
N ALA A 204 -2.23 -23.58 -18.72
CA ALA A 204 -1.03 -24.12 -18.11
C ALA A 204 -0.41 -25.21 -18.98
N ASP A 205 0.71 -24.89 -19.64
CA ASP A 205 1.62 -25.92 -20.08
C ASP A 205 2.26 -26.59 -18.84
N ARG A 206 2.49 -27.89 -18.97
CA ARG A 206 3.02 -28.74 -17.88
C ARG A 206 4.35 -28.20 -17.40
N ALA A 207 4.41 -27.66 -16.19
CA ALA A 207 5.67 -27.38 -15.52
C ALA A 207 6.30 -28.68 -15.07
N GLY A 208 7.54 -28.92 -15.45
CA GLY A 208 8.42 -29.86 -14.76
C GLY A 208 8.60 -29.41 -13.30
N GLY A 209 8.85 -30.34 -12.38
CA GLY A 209 9.04 -29.98 -10.97
C GLY A 209 10.21 -29.03 -10.80
N ALA A 210 9.98 -27.85 -10.25
CA ALA A 210 11.03 -26.86 -9.96
C ALA A 210 12.05 -27.43 -8.96
N GLY A 211 13.33 -27.22 -9.22
CA GLY A 211 14.40 -27.67 -8.33
C GLY A 211 14.46 -26.84 -7.03
N SER A 212 15.14 -27.38 -6.00
CA SER A 212 15.29 -26.71 -4.69
C SER A 212 15.88 -25.30 -4.78
N ALA A 213 16.76 -25.06 -5.75
CA ALA A 213 17.36 -23.74 -6.00
C ALA A 213 16.34 -22.67 -6.40
N VAL A 214 15.30 -23.04 -7.16
CA VAL A 214 14.21 -22.12 -7.57
C VAL A 214 13.36 -21.74 -6.37
N TYR A 215 13.03 -22.70 -5.50
CA TYR A 215 12.30 -22.42 -4.25
C TYR A 215 13.13 -21.59 -3.27
N ALA A 216 14.45 -21.80 -3.18
CA ALA A 216 15.32 -20.96 -2.36
C ALA A 216 15.38 -19.52 -2.89
N ALA A 217 15.44 -19.34 -4.22
CA ALA A 217 15.37 -18.02 -4.84
C ALA A 217 14.01 -17.35 -4.57
N LEU A 218 12.89 -18.08 -4.74
CA LEU A 218 11.54 -17.57 -4.43
C LEU A 218 11.43 -17.16 -2.96
N LEU A 219 11.95 -17.97 -2.03
CA LEU A 219 11.95 -17.62 -0.60
C LEU A 219 12.74 -16.32 -0.35
N GLY A 220 13.92 -16.16 -0.95
CA GLY A 220 14.71 -14.93 -0.86
C GLY A 220 13.92 -13.70 -1.36
N LEU A 221 13.23 -13.85 -2.51
CA LEU A 221 12.37 -12.79 -3.06
C LEU A 221 11.17 -12.47 -2.16
N VAL A 222 10.53 -13.50 -1.59
CA VAL A 222 9.44 -13.32 -0.61
C VAL A 222 9.93 -12.57 0.61
N LEU A 223 11.10 -12.92 1.16
CA LEU A 223 11.66 -12.23 2.33
C LEU A 223 11.99 -10.76 2.02
N ILE A 224 12.50 -10.45 0.82
CA ILE A 224 12.68 -9.05 0.37
C ILE A 224 11.34 -8.30 0.31
N ALA A 225 10.29 -8.92 -0.23
CA ALA A 225 8.97 -8.32 -0.32
C ALA A 225 8.32 -8.13 1.05
N VAL A 226 8.45 -9.11 1.95
CA VAL A 226 7.99 -9.03 3.35
C VAL A 226 8.73 -7.90 4.08
N ALA A 227 10.05 -7.80 3.93
CA ALA A 227 10.84 -6.71 4.52
C ALA A 227 10.38 -5.33 4.01
N GLY A 228 10.13 -5.19 2.70
CA GLY A 228 9.57 -3.97 2.13
C GLY A 228 8.19 -3.62 2.70
N ALA A 229 7.30 -4.60 2.82
CA ALA A 229 5.98 -4.44 3.42
C ALA A 229 6.06 -4.03 4.91
N MET A 230 6.99 -4.62 5.67
CA MET A 230 7.20 -4.25 7.08
C MET A 230 7.70 -2.82 7.23
N VAL A 231 8.60 -2.35 6.35
CA VAL A 231 9.08 -0.96 6.35
C VAL A 231 7.95 0.02 6.04
N GLU A 232 7.14 -0.27 5.04
CA GLU A 232 5.98 0.55 4.66
C GLU A 232 4.95 0.60 5.80
N ASP A 233 4.61 -0.54 6.39
CA ASP A 233 3.67 -0.61 7.52
C ASP A 233 4.18 0.13 8.75
N ALA A 234 5.46 -0.03 9.11
CA ALA A 234 6.05 0.67 10.24
C ALA A 234 5.92 2.20 10.09
N GLY A 235 6.12 2.72 8.87
CA GLY A 235 5.89 4.13 8.57
C GLY A 235 4.42 4.54 8.69
N ASN A 236 3.50 3.73 8.15
CA ASN A 236 2.08 4.02 8.19
C ASN A 236 1.50 3.97 9.61
N SER A 237 1.88 2.98 10.39
CA SER A 237 1.26 2.68 11.68
C SER A 237 1.94 3.34 12.87
N TRP A 238 3.26 3.56 12.81
CA TRP A 238 4.06 3.94 13.98
C TRP A 238 4.77 5.28 13.87
N ALA A 239 4.91 5.87 12.66
CA ALA A 239 5.68 7.12 12.53
C ALA A 239 5.08 8.26 13.34
N VAL A 240 3.76 8.45 13.27
CA VAL A 240 3.04 9.51 14.01
C VAL A 240 3.13 9.27 15.52
N LEU A 241 2.95 8.00 15.95
CA LEU A 241 3.07 7.63 17.36
C LEU A 241 4.48 7.88 17.90
N TYR A 242 5.52 7.44 17.19
CA TYR A 242 6.89 7.61 17.63
C TYR A 242 7.29 9.07 17.77
N LEU A 243 6.94 9.90 16.77
CA LEU A 243 7.22 11.34 16.84
C LEU A 243 6.46 12.04 17.97
N ARG A 244 5.19 11.67 18.20
CA ARG A 244 4.36 12.28 19.25
C ARG A 244 4.72 11.74 20.64
N ASP A 245 4.66 10.43 20.82
CA ASP A 245 4.70 9.81 22.17
C ASP A 245 6.13 9.62 22.68
N ALA A 246 7.11 9.37 21.79
CA ALA A 246 8.50 9.17 22.20
C ALA A 246 9.37 10.42 22.10
N LEU A 247 9.10 11.32 21.13
CA LEU A 247 9.89 12.51 20.89
C LEU A 247 9.17 13.82 21.29
N GLY A 248 7.92 13.75 21.75
CA GLY A 248 7.15 14.90 22.19
C GLY A 248 6.79 15.91 21.11
N ALA A 249 6.78 15.49 19.83
CA ALA A 249 6.43 16.38 18.73
C ALA A 249 4.95 16.78 18.79
N PRO A 250 4.60 18.07 18.53
CA PRO A 250 3.21 18.49 18.37
C PRO A 250 2.50 17.64 17.31
N GLY A 251 1.20 17.37 17.48
CA GLY A 251 0.42 16.49 16.62
C GLY A 251 0.59 16.76 15.12
N PRO A 252 0.44 18.02 14.64
CA PRO A 252 0.64 18.35 13.23
C PRO A 252 2.06 18.07 12.70
N ILE A 253 3.09 18.25 13.55
CA ILE A 253 4.48 17.93 13.19
C ILE A 253 4.68 16.41 13.19
N ALA A 254 4.09 15.68 14.13
CA ALA A 254 4.18 14.23 14.17
C ALA A 254 3.65 13.56 12.88
N VAL A 255 2.60 14.10 12.28
CA VAL A 255 2.04 13.61 11.00
C VAL A 255 3.03 13.71 9.85
N SER A 256 3.99 14.64 9.90
CA SER A 256 5.00 14.76 8.83
C SER A 256 5.89 13.52 8.70
N GLY A 257 6.04 12.69 9.73
CA GLY A 257 6.72 11.40 9.63
C GLY A 257 6.03 10.44 8.65
N TYR A 258 4.71 10.29 8.77
CA TYR A 258 3.90 9.52 7.83
C TYR A 258 3.95 10.12 6.41
N ILE A 259 3.73 11.43 6.30
CA ILE A 259 3.78 12.13 5.00
C ILE A 259 5.14 11.93 4.33
N ALA A 260 6.24 11.99 5.09
CA ALA A 260 7.59 11.75 4.58
C ALA A 260 7.73 10.34 4.00
N VAL A 261 7.30 9.30 4.72
CA VAL A 261 7.34 7.91 4.20
C VAL A 261 6.61 7.81 2.86
N VAL A 262 5.35 8.22 2.81
CA VAL A 262 4.51 8.03 1.61
C VAL A 262 5.01 8.88 0.44
N THR A 263 5.45 10.12 0.71
CA THR A 263 5.99 11.00 -0.33
C THR A 263 7.28 10.45 -0.94
N PHE A 264 8.21 9.99 -0.10
CA PHE A 264 9.48 9.46 -0.60
C PHE A 264 9.34 8.06 -1.20
N LEU A 265 8.39 7.26 -0.74
CA LEU A 265 7.97 6.01 -1.39
C LEU A 265 7.43 6.30 -2.80
N PHE A 266 6.58 7.32 -2.95
CA PHE A 266 6.06 7.75 -4.24
C PHE A 266 7.16 8.24 -5.17
N ILE A 267 8.04 9.13 -4.70
CA ILE A 267 9.19 9.64 -5.47
C ILE A 267 10.09 8.49 -5.91
N GLY A 268 10.41 7.58 -5.00
CA GLY A 268 11.23 6.41 -5.28
C GLY A 268 10.62 5.48 -6.34
N ARG A 269 9.29 5.29 -6.33
CA ARG A 269 8.57 4.54 -7.37
C ARG A 269 8.60 5.24 -8.73
N LEU A 270 8.50 6.58 -8.78
CA LEU A 270 8.57 7.35 -10.03
C LEU A 270 9.92 7.25 -10.73
N VAL A 271 11.01 7.21 -9.97
CA VAL A 271 12.38 7.13 -10.53
C VAL A 271 12.88 5.70 -10.60
N GLY A 272 12.24 4.77 -9.89
CA GLY A 272 12.69 3.39 -9.67
C GLY A 272 12.91 2.62 -10.96
N ASP A 273 11.97 2.69 -11.90
CA ASP A 273 12.08 1.99 -13.18
C ASP A 273 13.33 2.44 -13.96
N ARG A 274 13.59 3.75 -14.01
CA ARG A 274 14.80 4.29 -14.69
C ARG A 274 16.09 3.85 -14.01
N LEU A 275 16.09 3.76 -12.69
CA LEU A 275 17.25 3.30 -11.92
C LEU A 275 17.49 1.80 -12.17
N VAL A 276 16.42 1.00 -12.16
CA VAL A 276 16.48 -0.44 -12.45
C VAL A 276 16.97 -0.70 -13.87
N ASP A 277 16.48 0.05 -14.85
CA ASP A 277 16.90 -0.08 -16.25
C ASP A 277 18.40 0.26 -16.42
N ARG A 278 18.89 1.25 -15.67
CA ARG A 278 20.28 1.72 -15.78
C ARG A 278 21.28 0.87 -14.97
N PHE A 279 20.92 0.48 -13.75
CA PHE A 279 21.84 -0.13 -12.79
C PHE A 279 21.53 -1.60 -12.48
N GLY A 280 20.38 -2.11 -12.92
CA GLY A 280 19.88 -3.46 -12.63
C GLY A 280 19.18 -3.56 -11.28
N GLU A 281 18.30 -4.57 -11.15
CA GLU A 281 17.46 -4.77 -9.96
C GLU A 281 18.27 -4.97 -8.68
N ARG A 282 19.34 -5.80 -8.74
CA ARG A 282 20.19 -6.09 -7.57
C ARG A 282 20.81 -4.84 -6.98
N ALA A 283 21.37 -3.96 -7.81
CA ALA A 283 22.04 -2.75 -7.35
C ALA A 283 21.04 -1.79 -6.70
N VAL A 284 19.88 -1.59 -7.35
CA VAL A 284 18.84 -0.67 -6.87
C VAL A 284 18.24 -1.16 -5.56
N VAL A 285 17.86 -2.44 -5.47
CA VAL A 285 17.29 -3.03 -4.25
C VAL A 285 18.30 -3.03 -3.11
N ARG A 286 19.57 -3.37 -3.39
CA ARG A 286 20.64 -3.33 -2.38
C ARG A 286 20.86 -1.92 -1.85
N THR A 287 20.91 -0.92 -2.72
CA THR A 287 21.05 0.49 -2.33
C THR A 287 19.81 0.95 -1.54
N GLY A 288 18.60 0.57 -1.96
CA GLY A 288 17.36 0.84 -1.24
C GLY A 288 17.38 0.28 0.18
N GLY A 289 17.76 -1.00 0.33
CA GLY A 289 17.94 -1.62 1.65
C GLY A 289 18.97 -0.89 2.52
N ALA A 290 20.10 -0.48 1.94
CA ALA A 290 21.15 0.29 2.65
C ALA A 290 20.66 1.68 3.08
N ILE A 291 19.92 2.39 2.22
CA ILE A 291 19.30 3.69 2.54
C ILE A 291 18.32 3.54 3.71
N THR A 292 17.47 2.51 3.67
CA THR A 292 16.53 2.19 4.76
C THR A 292 17.27 1.91 6.06
N ALA A 293 18.28 1.04 6.03
CA ALA A 293 19.04 0.63 7.21
C ALA A 293 19.80 1.79 7.84
N ILE A 294 20.52 2.58 7.03
CA ILE A 294 21.33 3.70 7.50
C ILE A 294 20.42 4.84 7.96
N GLY A 295 19.42 5.22 7.15
CA GLY A 295 18.56 6.36 7.46
C GLY A 295 17.79 6.17 8.76
N MET A 296 17.09 5.05 8.88
CA MET A 296 16.34 4.79 10.10
C MET A 296 17.24 4.39 11.26
N GLY A 297 18.36 3.69 10.99
CA GLY A 297 19.37 3.36 12.00
C GLY A 297 19.95 4.61 12.67
N LEU A 298 20.35 5.62 11.89
CA LEU A 298 20.83 6.91 12.41
C LEU A 298 19.74 7.69 13.15
N ALA A 299 18.52 7.72 12.62
CA ALA A 299 17.39 8.38 13.27
C ALA A 299 17.07 7.78 14.64
N LEU A 300 17.18 6.45 14.77
CA LEU A 300 17.00 5.76 16.04
C LEU A 300 18.22 5.86 16.95
N ALA A 301 19.44 5.93 16.42
CA ALA A 301 20.66 6.10 17.20
C ALA A 301 20.74 7.51 17.84
N PHE A 302 20.34 8.55 17.08
CA PHE A 302 20.36 9.95 17.50
C PHE A 302 18.95 10.56 17.40
N PRO A 303 18.06 10.24 18.39
CA PRO A 303 16.65 10.63 18.31
C PRO A 303 16.47 12.15 18.31
N SER A 304 15.83 12.63 17.26
CA SER A 304 15.39 14.03 17.13
C SER A 304 14.20 14.08 16.18
N VAL A 305 13.32 15.05 16.33
CA VAL A 305 12.14 15.18 15.47
C VAL A 305 12.55 15.34 14.00
N PRO A 306 13.44 16.26 13.61
CA PRO A 306 13.86 16.39 12.20
C PRO A 306 14.60 15.16 11.67
N GLY A 307 15.51 14.59 12.48
CA GLY A 307 16.28 13.39 12.12
C GLY A 307 15.38 12.19 11.90
N THR A 308 14.33 12.03 12.72
CA THR A 308 13.36 10.93 12.58
C THR A 308 12.49 11.10 11.33
N ILE A 309 12.04 12.32 11.02
CA ILE A 309 11.30 12.60 9.77
C ILE A 309 12.18 12.26 8.57
N ALA A 310 13.46 12.67 8.58
CA ALA A 310 14.42 12.31 7.53
C ALA A 310 14.66 10.80 7.46
N GLY A 311 14.74 10.10 8.60
CA GLY A 311 14.87 8.64 8.67
C GLY A 311 13.67 7.93 8.02
N PHE A 312 12.46 8.37 8.28
CA PHE A 312 11.25 7.87 7.64
C PHE A 312 11.20 8.19 6.15
N ALA A 313 11.65 9.38 5.73
CA ALA A 313 11.79 9.71 4.31
C ALA A 313 12.76 8.76 3.61
N MET A 314 13.93 8.50 4.20
CA MET A 314 14.91 7.55 3.68
C MET A 314 14.37 6.11 3.66
N ALA A 315 13.62 5.70 4.68
CA ALA A 315 12.96 4.40 4.71
C ALA A 315 11.94 4.24 3.57
N GLY A 316 11.10 5.26 3.33
CA GLY A 316 10.16 5.28 2.21
C GLY A 316 10.85 5.21 0.85
N LEU A 317 11.90 6.04 0.64
CA LEU A 317 12.68 6.02 -0.59
C LEU A 317 13.35 4.67 -0.83
N GLY A 318 13.95 4.09 0.21
CA GLY A 318 14.64 2.81 0.13
C GLY A 318 13.71 1.64 -0.11
N ALA A 319 12.50 1.67 0.47
CA ALA A 319 11.50 0.61 0.29
C ALA A 319 10.81 0.64 -1.09
N ALA A 320 10.86 1.74 -1.81
CA ALA A 320 10.05 2.02 -2.98
C ALA A 320 10.13 0.94 -4.08
N THR A 321 11.30 0.37 -4.31
CA THR A 321 11.56 -0.61 -5.38
C THR A 321 11.63 -2.06 -4.89
N LEU A 322 11.59 -2.32 -3.57
CA LEU A 322 11.79 -3.66 -3.01
C LEU A 322 10.71 -4.64 -3.47
N VAL A 323 9.45 -4.26 -3.26
CA VAL A 323 8.30 -5.10 -3.64
C VAL A 323 8.17 -5.23 -5.16
N PRO A 324 8.18 -4.15 -5.98
CA PRO A 324 8.08 -4.27 -7.43
C PRO A 324 9.18 -5.12 -8.06
N SER A 325 10.45 -4.95 -7.63
CA SER A 325 11.57 -5.74 -8.15
C SER A 325 11.47 -7.21 -7.76
N ALA A 326 11.07 -7.52 -6.52
CA ALA A 326 10.87 -8.89 -6.08
C ALA A 326 9.70 -9.56 -6.84
N MET A 327 8.59 -8.85 -7.09
CA MET A 327 7.47 -9.35 -7.88
C MET A 327 7.87 -9.65 -9.32
N HIS A 328 8.61 -8.73 -9.96
CA HIS A 328 9.10 -8.92 -11.31
C HIS A 328 10.05 -10.13 -11.41
N ALA A 329 11.00 -10.26 -10.48
CA ALA A 329 11.92 -11.39 -10.46
C ALA A 329 11.21 -12.73 -10.17
N ALA A 330 10.20 -12.75 -9.30
CA ALA A 330 9.42 -13.95 -9.01
C ALA A 330 8.58 -14.43 -10.20
N ASP A 331 8.08 -13.50 -11.04
CA ASP A 331 7.34 -13.83 -12.25
C ASP A 331 8.25 -14.44 -13.34
N GLN A 332 9.56 -14.17 -13.28
CA GLN A 332 10.54 -14.65 -14.24
C GLN A 332 11.31 -15.90 -13.77
N LEU A 333 10.96 -16.48 -12.62
CA LEU A 333 11.64 -17.71 -12.14
C LEU A 333 11.40 -18.87 -13.10
N PRO A 334 12.49 -19.55 -13.56
CA PRO A 334 12.36 -20.71 -14.44
C PRO A 334 11.67 -21.86 -13.71
N ASP A 335 11.14 -22.81 -14.45
CA ASP A 335 10.53 -24.05 -13.97
C ASP A 335 9.27 -23.90 -13.08
N LEU A 336 8.83 -22.69 -12.81
CA LEU A 336 7.53 -22.42 -12.20
C LEU A 336 6.48 -22.18 -13.29
N ARG A 337 5.23 -22.55 -13.00
CA ARG A 337 4.11 -22.20 -13.88
C ARG A 337 4.04 -20.67 -14.01
N PRO A 338 3.80 -20.12 -15.21
CA PRO A 338 3.66 -18.68 -15.40
C PRO A 338 2.70 -18.06 -14.38
N GLY A 339 3.13 -16.98 -13.71
CA GLY A 339 2.36 -16.27 -12.70
C GLY A 339 2.30 -16.92 -11.30
N SER A 340 2.74 -18.18 -11.12
CA SER A 340 2.67 -18.82 -9.79
C SER A 340 3.67 -18.23 -8.80
N GLY A 341 4.89 -17.91 -9.25
CA GLY A 341 5.89 -17.23 -8.40
C GLY A 341 5.38 -15.88 -7.92
N LEU A 342 4.81 -15.08 -8.82
CA LEU A 342 4.18 -13.80 -8.51
C LEU A 342 3.02 -13.95 -7.52
N THR A 343 2.14 -14.93 -7.74
CA THR A 343 0.97 -15.18 -6.86
C THR A 343 1.42 -15.55 -5.44
N ILE A 344 2.39 -16.47 -5.30
CA ILE A 344 2.93 -16.90 -4.01
C ILE A 344 3.56 -15.71 -3.29
N LEU A 345 4.40 -14.93 -3.99
CA LEU A 345 5.07 -13.77 -3.41
C LEU A 345 4.04 -12.72 -2.95
N THR A 346 3.09 -12.35 -3.80
CA THR A 346 2.07 -11.33 -3.51
C THR A 346 1.20 -11.73 -2.31
N TRP A 347 0.90 -13.01 -2.17
CA TRP A 347 0.15 -13.51 -1.01
C TRP A 347 1.01 -13.50 0.26
N LEU A 348 2.24 -14.01 0.20
CA LEU A 348 3.12 -14.12 1.36
C LEU A 348 3.64 -12.76 1.85
N MET A 349 3.84 -11.77 0.97
CA MET A 349 4.28 -10.44 1.41
C MET A 349 3.26 -9.75 2.35
N ARG A 350 1.98 -10.12 2.27
CA ARG A 350 0.94 -9.62 3.18
C ARG A 350 1.18 -10.00 4.63
N ILE A 351 1.97 -11.05 4.87
CA ILE A 351 2.43 -11.42 6.21
C ILE A 351 3.27 -10.28 6.82
N GLY A 352 4.02 -9.54 6.00
CA GLY A 352 4.77 -8.37 6.46
C GLY A 352 3.87 -7.31 7.08
N PHE A 353 2.78 -6.96 6.40
CA PHE A 353 1.78 -6.00 6.90
C PHE A 353 0.99 -6.52 8.12
N LEU A 354 0.84 -7.83 8.25
CA LEU A 354 0.16 -8.44 9.39
C LEU A 354 1.07 -8.51 10.62
N VAL A 355 2.33 -8.89 10.43
CA VAL A 355 3.27 -9.16 11.52
C VAL A 355 3.93 -7.89 12.03
N ALA A 356 4.25 -6.92 11.16
CA ALA A 356 5.00 -5.73 11.53
C ALA A 356 4.36 -4.94 12.70
N PRO A 357 3.06 -4.57 12.67
CA PRO A 357 2.49 -3.78 13.75
C PRO A 357 2.45 -4.54 15.08
N VAL A 358 2.21 -5.86 15.05
CA VAL A 358 2.21 -6.70 16.25
C VAL A 358 3.61 -6.82 16.83
N LEU A 359 4.60 -7.11 15.98
CA LEU A 359 5.99 -7.29 16.40
C LEU A 359 6.55 -6.01 17.03
N ILE A 360 6.35 -4.87 16.39
CA ILE A 360 6.78 -3.56 16.90
C ILE A 360 6.08 -3.28 18.23
N GLY A 361 4.77 -3.54 18.33
CA GLY A 361 3.99 -3.30 19.53
C GLY A 361 4.45 -4.15 20.73
N VAL A 362 4.69 -5.44 20.52
CA VAL A 362 5.17 -6.36 21.56
C VAL A 362 6.58 -5.98 22.04
N ILE A 363 7.48 -5.66 21.13
CA ILE A 363 8.84 -5.20 21.49
C ILE A 363 8.75 -3.86 22.23
N ALA A 364 7.86 -2.96 21.79
CA ALA A 364 7.71 -1.64 22.39
C ALA A 364 7.18 -1.72 23.84
N ASP A 365 6.27 -2.65 24.14
CA ASP A 365 5.77 -2.86 25.52
C ASP A 365 6.83 -3.50 26.40
N ALA A 366 7.64 -4.41 25.86
CA ALA A 366 8.72 -5.06 26.61
C ALA A 366 9.93 -4.13 26.86
N THR A 367 10.11 -3.08 26.03
CA THR A 367 11.32 -2.23 26.04
C THR A 367 11.00 -0.76 25.82
N SER A 368 10.88 -0.35 24.55
CA SER A 368 10.48 0.98 24.12
C SER A 368 10.08 0.98 22.64
N LEU A 369 9.30 1.97 22.23
CA LEU A 369 8.92 2.12 20.81
C LEU A 369 10.15 2.36 19.90
N ARG A 370 11.19 3.01 20.43
CA ARG A 370 12.48 3.17 19.75
C ARG A 370 13.11 1.82 19.38
N ILE A 371 13.12 0.86 20.32
CA ILE A 371 13.66 -0.49 20.11
C ILE A 371 12.73 -1.29 19.17
N GLY A 372 11.41 -1.17 19.34
CA GLY A 372 10.45 -1.78 18.41
C GLY A 372 10.68 -1.39 16.95
N LEU A 373 10.98 -0.12 16.70
CA LEU A 373 11.26 0.39 15.36
C LEU A 373 12.60 -0.08 14.75
N LEU A 374 13.48 -0.75 15.51
CA LEU A 374 14.67 -1.41 14.94
C LEU A 374 14.32 -2.48 13.90
N VAL A 375 13.08 -2.93 13.87
CA VAL A 375 12.56 -3.79 12.78
C VAL A 375 12.82 -3.16 11.41
N VAL A 376 12.74 -1.83 11.27
CA VAL A 376 12.95 -1.11 10.01
C VAL A 376 14.40 -1.20 9.51
N PRO A 377 15.43 -0.78 10.27
CA PRO A 377 16.81 -0.93 9.82
C PRO A 377 17.23 -2.40 9.67
N ILE A 378 16.72 -3.32 10.49
CA ILE A 378 16.96 -4.77 10.36
C ILE A 378 16.38 -5.27 9.02
N ALA A 379 15.16 -4.89 8.66
CA ALA A 379 14.56 -5.22 7.37
C ALA A 379 15.44 -4.70 6.21
N GLY A 380 15.97 -3.47 6.32
CA GLY A 380 16.93 -2.92 5.35
C GLY A 380 18.20 -3.78 5.22
N ILE A 381 18.77 -4.25 6.33
CA ILE A 381 19.95 -5.16 6.33
C ILE A 381 19.60 -6.50 5.67
N VAL A 382 18.46 -7.09 6.00
CA VAL A 382 17.97 -8.34 5.38
C VAL A 382 17.89 -8.18 3.87
N VAL A 383 17.36 -7.06 3.37
CA VAL A 383 17.27 -6.76 1.94
C VAL A 383 18.67 -6.69 1.31
N VAL A 384 19.64 -5.99 1.95
CA VAL A 384 21.02 -5.91 1.45
C VAL A 384 21.63 -7.29 1.30
N VAL A 385 21.49 -8.15 2.32
CA VAL A 385 22.03 -9.51 2.33
C VAL A 385 21.37 -10.37 1.26
N LEU A 386 20.04 -10.33 1.16
CA LEU A 386 19.27 -11.17 0.23
C LEU A 386 19.26 -10.63 -1.21
N SER A 387 19.71 -9.38 -1.46
CA SER A 387 19.71 -8.77 -2.80
C SER A 387 20.44 -9.62 -3.86
N GLY A 388 21.30 -10.55 -3.43
CA GLY A 388 22.02 -11.49 -4.30
C GLY A 388 21.13 -12.40 -5.16
N VAL A 389 19.87 -12.62 -4.76
CA VAL A 389 18.90 -13.44 -5.53
C VAL A 389 18.36 -12.72 -6.77
N LEU A 390 18.53 -11.40 -6.85
CA LEU A 390 18.08 -10.58 -7.97
C LEU A 390 19.12 -10.53 -9.09
N SER A 391 18.67 -10.25 -10.32
CA SER A 391 19.53 -10.10 -11.49
C SER A 391 20.51 -8.92 -11.32
N ALA A 392 21.77 -9.16 -11.61
CA ALA A 392 22.80 -8.11 -11.64
C ALA A 392 22.83 -7.33 -12.98
N ARG A 393 22.17 -7.86 -14.03
CA ARG A 393 22.19 -7.24 -15.36
C ARG A 393 21.15 -6.11 -15.45
N PRO A 394 21.51 -4.94 -16.02
CA PRO A 394 20.54 -3.91 -16.37
C PRO A 394 19.50 -4.48 -17.35
N ARG A 395 18.27 -3.97 -17.29
CA ARG A 395 17.27 -4.28 -18.32
C ARG A 395 17.76 -3.75 -19.64
N GLN A 396 17.92 -4.62 -20.65
CA GLN A 396 18.17 -4.14 -22.01
C GLN A 396 16.92 -3.40 -22.48
N ALA A 397 17.09 -2.12 -22.88
CA ALA A 397 16.03 -1.38 -23.56
C ALA A 397 15.56 -2.23 -24.74
N ARG A 398 14.30 -2.65 -24.74
CA ARG A 398 13.68 -3.24 -25.93
C ARG A 398 13.61 -2.13 -26.95
N SER A 399 14.51 -2.20 -27.95
CA SER A 399 14.51 -1.39 -29.16
C SER A 399 13.21 -1.56 -29.95
#